data_de0335f1b8a085e0006d2ad37afd7208
#
_entry.id   de0335f1b8a085e0006d2ad37afd7208
#
_cell.length_a   1.000
_cell.length_b   1.000
_cell.length_c   1.000
_cell.angle_alpha   90.00
_cell.angle_beta   90.00
_cell.angle_gamma   90.00
#
_symmetry.space_group_name_H-M   'P 1'
#
loop_
_entity.id
_entity.type
_entity.pdbx_description
1 polymer ?
#
loop_
_entity_poly.entity_id
_entity_poly.type
_entity_poly.pdbx_seq_one_letter_code
_entity_poly.pdbx_strand_id
1 'polypeptide(L)'
;MLVKTFAAAVSGISATIITIEVSCTKGIQFFLVGLPDIAVRESHERIISALQVSGYKFPRSRIVINMAPADIRKEGSAYDLPLAIGVLAAAGDIDATLLDKYMLMGELSLDGNLQPIKGALPIAIKAREEGFKGFILPRKNAREAAVVDKLDVLGAENIKEVIDFFSGKGGLEPTIVNTREEFLAHQQHFDSDFSDVRGQENVKRALEVAAAGGHNMVMIGPPGSGKSMLAKRLPSILPPLSLLEALETTKIHSVAGKVGEQTSLLSQRPFRSPHHTISNVAMVGGGSFPQPGEVSLAHNGVLFLDELPEFNRSVLEVLRQPLEDRHINISRARFSVDYPAGFMLVASMNPCPCGFYNHPTRPCVCPPGSVQKYINRISGPLLDRIDIQIEITPVPFEKISEQRPSELSSVVRERVIKAREIQKKRYEAHKGIHCNAQMSSKDLHIYAIPDSEGLSLLKNAMQRLNLSARAYDRILKLSRTIADLDEAENIKSYHLAEAINYRNLDRESWGSA
;
A
#
# COMPACT_ATOMS: atom_id res chain seq x y z
N MET A 1 -28.45 34.20 -11.37
CA MET A 1 -28.80 33.33 -10.24
C MET A 1 -27.51 32.87 -9.58
N LEU A 2 -27.50 32.63 -8.26
CA LEU A 2 -26.37 31.99 -7.55
C LEU A 2 -26.72 30.55 -7.25
N VAL A 3 -25.85 29.63 -7.63
CA VAL A 3 -26.03 28.19 -7.45
C VAL A 3 -24.79 27.62 -6.78
N LYS A 4 -24.97 26.55 -5.99
CA LYS A 4 -23.87 25.79 -5.36
C LYS A 4 -23.85 24.37 -5.88
N THR A 5 -22.65 23.91 -6.23
CA THR A 5 -22.34 22.49 -6.43
C THR A 5 -21.23 22.07 -5.48
N PHE A 6 -21.07 20.79 -5.25
CA PHE A 6 -20.12 20.25 -4.27
C PHE A 6 -19.18 19.26 -4.93
N ALA A 7 -17.91 19.43 -4.62
CA ALA A 7 -16.79 18.61 -5.05
C ALA A 7 -15.89 18.27 -3.86
N ALA A 8 -14.77 17.62 -4.07
CA ALA A 8 -13.80 17.39 -3.02
C ALA A 8 -12.35 17.52 -3.52
N ALA A 9 -11.46 17.96 -2.63
CA ALA A 9 -10.02 17.92 -2.81
C ALA A 9 -9.44 16.77 -1.98
N VAL A 10 -8.57 15.96 -2.59
CA VAL A 10 -7.89 14.86 -1.90
C VAL A 10 -6.53 15.33 -1.39
N SER A 11 -6.25 15.06 -0.11
CA SER A 11 -4.96 15.31 0.53
C SER A 11 -4.54 14.09 1.35
N GLY A 12 -3.40 13.49 1.01
CA GLY A 12 -3.03 12.19 1.58
C GLY A 12 -4.05 11.12 1.19
N ILE A 13 -4.61 10.44 2.18
CA ILE A 13 -5.67 9.45 2.02
C ILE A 13 -7.05 9.96 2.46
N SER A 14 -7.18 11.26 2.66
CA SER A 14 -8.41 11.93 3.11
C SER A 14 -8.92 12.92 2.06
N ALA A 15 -10.20 13.27 2.14
CA ALA A 15 -10.83 14.25 1.27
C ALA A 15 -11.42 15.40 2.08
N THR A 16 -11.45 16.60 1.48
CA THR A 16 -12.09 17.80 2.03
C THR A 16 -13.08 18.34 1.03
N ILE A 17 -14.27 18.74 1.50
CA ILE A 17 -15.33 19.26 0.64
C ILE A 17 -14.92 20.62 0.05
N ILE A 18 -15.18 20.78 -1.22
CA ILE A 18 -15.04 22.02 -1.98
C ILE A 18 -16.44 22.47 -2.42
N THR A 19 -16.87 23.62 -1.91
CA THR A 19 -18.10 24.27 -2.36
C THR A 19 -17.78 25.12 -3.59
N ILE A 20 -18.48 24.87 -4.68
CA ILE A 20 -18.36 25.62 -5.94
C ILE A 20 -19.58 26.51 -6.07
N GLU A 21 -19.39 27.80 -5.94
CA GLU A 21 -20.44 28.83 -6.07
C GLU A 21 -20.38 29.44 -7.46
N VAL A 22 -21.45 29.30 -8.22
CA VAL A 22 -21.54 29.79 -9.60
C VAL A 22 -22.58 30.91 -9.67
N SER A 23 -22.18 32.06 -10.18
CA SER A 23 -23.04 33.19 -10.40
C SER A 23 -23.05 33.59 -11.87
N CYS A 24 -24.26 33.64 -12.47
CA CYS A 24 -24.48 34.14 -13.83
C CYS A 24 -25.18 35.48 -13.81
N THR A 25 -24.56 36.49 -14.47
CA THR A 25 -25.07 37.85 -14.60
C THR A 25 -24.91 38.38 -16.02
N LYS A 26 -25.43 39.59 -16.34
CA LYS A 26 -25.27 40.19 -17.67
C LYS A 26 -23.80 40.51 -17.99
N GLY A 27 -23.32 40.08 -19.16
CA GLY A 27 -21.95 40.30 -19.62
C GLY A 27 -21.42 39.09 -20.41
N ILE A 28 -20.11 39.08 -20.77
CA ILE A 28 -19.48 38.01 -21.56
C ILE A 28 -18.09 37.70 -20.96
N GLN A 29 -18.01 37.51 -19.65
CA GLN A 29 -16.73 37.27 -18.97
C GLN A 29 -16.79 35.99 -18.13
N PHE A 30 -15.68 35.29 -18.04
CA PHE A 30 -15.52 34.10 -17.21
C PHE A 30 -14.42 34.30 -16.18
N PHE A 31 -14.75 34.19 -14.90
CA PHE A 31 -13.81 34.32 -13.78
C PHE A 31 -13.87 33.07 -12.91
N LEU A 32 -12.70 32.55 -12.58
CA LEU A 32 -12.55 31.40 -11.68
C LEU A 32 -11.61 31.81 -10.53
N VAL A 33 -12.11 31.80 -9.29
CA VAL A 33 -11.38 32.18 -8.08
C VAL A 33 -11.37 31.06 -7.05
N GLY A 34 -10.47 31.11 -6.07
CA GLY A 34 -10.34 30.11 -5.01
C GLY A 34 -9.16 29.14 -5.20
N LEU A 35 -8.01 29.68 -5.65
CA LEU A 35 -6.76 28.93 -5.90
C LEU A 35 -6.87 27.72 -6.85
N PRO A 36 -7.50 27.89 -8.04
CA PRO A 36 -7.46 26.84 -9.06
C PRO A 36 -6.05 26.70 -9.63
N ASP A 37 -5.61 25.48 -9.93
CA ASP A 37 -4.40 25.23 -10.69
C ASP A 37 -4.61 25.49 -12.21
N ILE A 38 -3.57 25.22 -13.02
CA ILE A 38 -3.64 25.41 -14.47
C ILE A 38 -4.70 24.48 -15.08
N ALA A 39 -4.75 23.22 -14.68
CA ALA A 39 -5.70 22.24 -15.22
C ALA A 39 -7.16 22.61 -14.93
N VAL A 40 -7.45 23.15 -13.73
CA VAL A 40 -8.78 23.67 -13.39
C VAL A 40 -9.12 24.93 -14.20
N ARG A 41 -8.15 25.80 -14.50
CA ARG A 41 -8.37 26.99 -15.36
C ARG A 41 -8.68 26.62 -16.80
N GLU A 42 -8.04 25.57 -17.30
CA GLU A 42 -8.28 25.03 -18.65
C GLU A 42 -9.63 24.32 -18.79
N SER A 43 -10.34 24.05 -17.68
CA SER A 43 -11.67 23.42 -17.68
C SER A 43 -12.67 24.18 -18.54
N HIS A 44 -12.52 25.50 -18.66
CA HIS A 44 -13.41 26.36 -19.44
C HIS A 44 -13.55 25.84 -20.90
N GLU A 45 -12.43 25.56 -21.56
CA GLU A 45 -12.42 25.10 -22.95
C GLU A 45 -12.97 23.66 -23.07
N ARG A 46 -12.65 22.79 -22.12
CA ARG A 46 -13.19 21.43 -22.09
C ARG A 46 -14.70 21.42 -21.89
N ILE A 47 -15.19 22.23 -20.95
CA ILE A 47 -16.64 22.36 -20.67
C ILE A 47 -17.40 22.89 -21.88
N ILE A 48 -16.90 23.94 -22.55
CA ILE A 48 -17.54 24.49 -23.76
C ILE A 48 -17.69 23.40 -24.81
N SER A 49 -16.59 22.68 -25.13
CA SER A 49 -16.61 21.63 -26.15
C SER A 49 -17.56 20.48 -25.78
N ALA A 50 -17.47 19.99 -24.55
CA ALA A 50 -18.30 18.91 -24.05
C ALA A 50 -19.79 19.24 -24.04
N LEU A 51 -20.17 20.43 -23.65
CA LEU A 51 -21.56 20.90 -23.68
C LEU A 51 -22.08 21.03 -25.12
N GLN A 52 -21.26 21.59 -26.02
CA GLN A 52 -21.63 21.77 -27.41
C GLN A 52 -21.91 20.43 -28.12
N VAL A 53 -21.04 19.44 -27.91
CA VAL A 53 -21.24 18.08 -28.45
C VAL A 53 -22.48 17.41 -27.85
N SER A 54 -22.77 17.66 -26.58
CA SER A 54 -23.94 17.13 -25.86
C SER A 54 -25.24 17.85 -26.20
N GLY A 55 -25.22 18.84 -27.13
CA GLY A 55 -26.40 19.57 -27.59
C GLY A 55 -26.79 20.77 -26.72
N TYR A 56 -25.95 21.16 -25.78
CA TYR A 56 -26.13 22.33 -24.90
C TYR A 56 -25.23 23.50 -25.36
N LYS A 57 -25.67 24.72 -25.11
CA LYS A 57 -24.85 25.91 -25.40
C LYS A 57 -24.27 26.45 -24.14
N PHE A 58 -22.96 26.75 -24.15
CA PHE A 58 -22.36 27.49 -23.04
C PHE A 58 -23.01 28.89 -22.94
N PRO A 59 -23.47 29.32 -21.75
CA PRO A 59 -24.25 30.55 -21.61
C PRO A 59 -23.41 31.80 -21.93
N ARG A 60 -23.96 32.69 -22.75
CA ARG A 60 -23.36 34.00 -23.07
C ARG A 60 -23.63 34.99 -21.95
N SER A 61 -23.03 34.76 -20.78
CA SER A 61 -23.24 35.55 -19.57
C SER A 61 -21.90 35.83 -18.91
N ARG A 62 -21.88 36.83 -18.02
CA ARG A 62 -20.76 37.00 -17.10
C ARG A 62 -20.87 35.93 -16.01
N ILE A 63 -19.95 34.98 -16.03
CA ILE A 63 -19.88 33.84 -15.11
C ILE A 63 -18.75 34.07 -14.12
N VAL A 64 -19.07 34.06 -12.83
CA VAL A 64 -18.08 34.08 -11.75
C VAL A 64 -18.23 32.79 -10.94
N ILE A 65 -17.14 32.05 -10.85
CA ILE A 65 -17.09 30.81 -10.08
C ILE A 65 -16.12 31.00 -8.92
N ASN A 66 -16.58 30.71 -7.69
CA ASN A 66 -15.75 30.68 -6.50
C ASN A 66 -15.66 29.28 -5.94
N MET A 67 -14.43 28.80 -5.74
CA MET A 67 -14.17 27.47 -5.17
C MET A 67 -13.69 27.62 -3.72
N ALA A 68 -14.57 27.41 -2.75
CA ALA A 68 -14.29 27.55 -1.33
C ALA A 68 -14.00 26.20 -0.65
N PRO A 69 -13.13 26.15 0.37
CA PRO A 69 -12.35 27.26 0.96
C PRO A 69 -11.16 27.68 0.10
N ALA A 70 -10.75 28.94 0.20
CA ALA A 70 -9.69 29.51 -0.66
C ALA A 70 -8.26 29.09 -0.25
N ASP A 71 -8.06 28.58 0.95
CA ASP A 71 -6.77 28.08 1.47
C ASP A 71 -6.40 26.69 0.94
N ILE A 72 -7.37 25.92 0.45
CA ILE A 72 -7.17 24.61 -0.17
C ILE A 72 -6.98 24.79 -1.67
N ARG A 73 -5.85 24.30 -2.18
CA ARG A 73 -5.59 24.29 -3.62
C ARG A 73 -6.45 23.23 -4.32
N LYS A 74 -7.06 23.61 -5.45
CA LYS A 74 -7.85 22.73 -6.31
C LYS A 74 -6.99 22.32 -7.48
N GLU A 75 -6.77 21.01 -7.62
CA GLU A 75 -5.79 20.46 -8.54
C GLU A 75 -6.42 19.40 -9.44
N GLY A 76 -5.99 19.42 -10.72
CA GLY A 76 -6.42 18.44 -11.72
C GLY A 76 -7.79 18.76 -12.34
N SER A 77 -8.14 17.94 -13.33
CA SER A 77 -9.31 18.13 -14.21
C SER A 77 -10.62 17.55 -13.67
N ALA A 78 -10.58 16.88 -12.49
CA ALA A 78 -11.75 16.21 -11.92
C ALA A 78 -12.90 17.17 -11.51
N TYR A 79 -12.66 18.49 -11.52
CA TYR A 79 -13.67 19.52 -11.23
C TYR A 79 -14.50 19.92 -12.45
N ASP A 80 -14.20 19.41 -13.65
CA ASP A 80 -14.90 19.79 -14.87
C ASP A 80 -16.42 19.55 -14.78
N LEU A 81 -16.81 18.38 -14.27
CA LEU A 81 -18.22 18.01 -14.12
C LEU A 81 -18.98 18.95 -13.16
N PRO A 82 -18.56 19.18 -11.91
CA PRO A 82 -19.29 20.08 -11.01
C PRO A 82 -19.30 21.53 -11.50
N LEU A 83 -18.25 21.98 -12.21
CA LEU A 83 -18.22 23.30 -12.83
C LEU A 83 -19.24 23.42 -13.95
N ALA A 84 -19.31 22.43 -14.86
CA ALA A 84 -20.25 22.41 -15.99
C ALA A 84 -21.71 22.38 -15.52
N ILE A 85 -22.04 21.52 -14.57
CA ILE A 85 -23.38 21.39 -13.99
C ILE A 85 -23.77 22.68 -13.26
N GLY A 86 -22.84 23.28 -12.49
CA GLY A 86 -23.06 24.56 -11.82
C GLY A 86 -23.34 25.71 -12.78
N VAL A 87 -22.63 25.78 -13.92
CA VAL A 87 -22.84 26.79 -14.97
C VAL A 87 -24.22 26.64 -15.62
N LEU A 88 -24.62 25.43 -15.99
CA LEU A 88 -25.95 25.18 -16.59
C LEU A 88 -27.09 25.50 -15.61
N ALA A 89 -26.94 25.13 -14.34
CA ALA A 89 -27.93 25.44 -13.32
C ALA A 89 -28.04 26.96 -13.05
N ALA A 90 -26.90 27.66 -12.99
CA ALA A 90 -26.90 29.12 -12.80
C ALA A 90 -27.46 29.87 -14.02
N ALA A 91 -27.40 29.30 -15.22
CA ALA A 91 -28.04 29.78 -16.43
C ALA A 91 -29.55 29.49 -16.48
N GLY A 92 -30.04 28.52 -15.72
CA GLY A 92 -31.44 28.10 -15.72
C GLY A 92 -31.75 26.97 -16.69
N ASP A 93 -30.74 26.31 -17.26
CA ASP A 93 -30.88 25.22 -18.22
C ASP A 93 -31.21 23.88 -17.55
N ILE A 94 -30.88 23.73 -16.26
CA ILE A 94 -31.21 22.56 -15.44
C ILE A 94 -31.74 23.00 -14.06
N ASP A 95 -32.47 22.09 -13.38
CA ASP A 95 -33.02 22.36 -12.05
C ASP A 95 -31.92 22.28 -10.97
N ALA A 96 -31.84 23.31 -10.12
CA ALA A 96 -30.85 23.40 -9.05
C ALA A 96 -31.31 22.72 -7.74
N THR A 97 -32.56 22.28 -7.61
CA THR A 97 -33.19 21.83 -6.34
C THR A 97 -32.55 20.59 -5.73
N LEU A 98 -31.87 19.77 -6.52
CA LEU A 98 -31.20 18.56 -6.05
C LEU A 98 -29.69 18.70 -5.93
N LEU A 99 -29.08 19.81 -6.37
CA LEU A 99 -27.62 19.96 -6.44
C LEU A 99 -26.95 19.94 -5.04
N ASP A 100 -27.64 20.40 -4.04
CA ASP A 100 -27.16 20.40 -2.64
C ASP A 100 -27.11 19.01 -1.99
N LYS A 101 -27.79 18.03 -2.61
CA LYS A 101 -27.86 16.64 -2.12
C LYS A 101 -26.79 15.73 -2.70
N TYR A 102 -26.15 16.14 -3.79
CA TYR A 102 -25.22 15.31 -4.52
C TYR A 102 -23.82 15.94 -4.63
N MET A 103 -22.80 15.14 -4.33
CA MET A 103 -21.43 15.47 -4.66
C MET A 103 -21.16 15.10 -6.12
N LEU A 104 -20.35 15.91 -6.81
CA LEU A 104 -20.03 15.73 -8.22
C LEU A 104 -18.51 15.74 -8.42
N MET A 105 -17.97 14.74 -9.13
CA MET A 105 -16.56 14.72 -9.56
C MET A 105 -16.46 14.04 -10.91
N GLY A 106 -15.65 14.57 -11.80
CA GLY A 106 -15.38 13.96 -13.11
C GLY A 106 -14.61 14.89 -14.02
N GLU A 107 -13.64 14.36 -14.72
CA GLU A 107 -12.95 15.05 -15.81
C GLU A 107 -13.74 14.89 -17.09
N LEU A 108 -13.88 15.95 -17.89
CA LEU A 108 -14.56 15.93 -19.18
C LEU A 108 -13.57 15.83 -20.33
N SER A 109 -13.77 14.88 -21.23
CA SER A 109 -13.16 14.93 -22.55
C SER A 109 -13.98 15.84 -23.48
N LEU A 110 -13.38 16.26 -24.59
CA LEU A 110 -14.00 17.22 -25.53
C LEU A 110 -15.30 16.71 -26.14
N ASP A 111 -15.48 15.39 -26.21
CA ASP A 111 -16.69 14.71 -26.68
C ASP A 111 -17.79 14.55 -25.62
N GLY A 112 -17.56 15.05 -24.40
CA GLY A 112 -18.50 15.00 -23.29
C GLY A 112 -18.46 13.73 -22.45
N ASN A 113 -17.57 12.78 -22.73
CA ASN A 113 -17.38 11.60 -21.92
C ASN A 113 -16.64 11.90 -20.61
N LEU A 114 -16.99 11.17 -19.54
CA LEU A 114 -16.34 11.29 -18.23
C LEU A 114 -15.12 10.37 -18.13
N GLN A 115 -13.99 10.94 -17.80
CA GLN A 115 -12.73 10.23 -17.58
C GLN A 115 -12.54 9.88 -16.10
N PRO A 116 -11.85 8.75 -15.80
CA PRO A 116 -11.62 8.30 -14.43
C PRO A 116 -10.91 9.35 -13.57
N ILE A 117 -11.28 9.39 -12.29
CA ILE A 117 -10.67 10.26 -11.28
C ILE A 117 -9.85 9.44 -10.30
N LYS A 118 -8.94 10.12 -9.58
CA LYS A 118 -8.19 9.55 -8.47
C LYS A 118 -8.88 9.86 -7.15
N GLY A 119 -8.80 8.94 -6.18
CA GLY A 119 -9.31 9.17 -4.84
C GLY A 119 -10.83 9.08 -4.72
N ALA A 120 -11.51 8.31 -5.58
CA ALA A 120 -12.97 8.16 -5.53
C ALA A 120 -13.45 7.61 -4.17
N LEU A 121 -12.74 6.64 -3.59
CA LEU A 121 -13.09 6.05 -2.30
C LEU A 121 -12.98 7.05 -1.14
N PRO A 122 -11.88 7.78 -0.88
CA PRO A 122 -11.84 8.79 0.18
C PRO A 122 -12.85 9.92 -0.04
N ILE A 123 -13.17 10.29 -1.28
CA ILE A 123 -14.20 11.26 -1.60
C ILE A 123 -15.59 10.73 -1.21
N ALA A 124 -15.92 9.48 -1.56
CA ALA A 124 -17.19 8.84 -1.20
C ALA A 124 -17.37 8.74 0.33
N ILE A 125 -16.30 8.38 1.06
CA ILE A 125 -16.33 8.34 2.52
C ILE A 125 -16.66 9.73 3.08
N LYS A 126 -16.00 10.77 2.55
CA LYS A 126 -16.24 12.15 3.00
C LYS A 126 -17.65 12.63 2.64
N ALA A 127 -18.15 12.29 1.46
CA ALA A 127 -19.52 12.60 1.05
C ALA A 127 -20.56 12.03 2.03
N ARG A 128 -20.38 10.77 2.45
CA ARG A 128 -21.27 10.15 3.45
C ARG A 128 -21.16 10.83 4.82
N GLU A 129 -19.95 11.15 5.28
CA GLU A 129 -19.72 11.82 6.57
C GLU A 129 -20.43 13.19 6.65
N GLU A 130 -20.45 13.94 5.55
CA GLU A 130 -21.11 15.24 5.43
C GLU A 130 -22.60 15.14 5.14
N GLY A 131 -23.15 13.92 5.01
CA GLY A 131 -24.59 13.69 4.88
C GLY A 131 -25.14 13.89 3.47
N PHE A 132 -24.32 13.87 2.43
CA PHE A 132 -24.81 13.86 1.04
C PHE A 132 -25.67 12.62 0.79
N LYS A 133 -26.74 12.79 -0.01
CA LYS A 133 -27.57 11.69 -0.46
C LYS A 133 -26.80 10.78 -1.42
N GLY A 134 -26.02 11.36 -2.34
CA GLY A 134 -25.29 10.60 -3.31
C GLY A 134 -24.04 11.27 -3.85
N PHE A 135 -23.30 10.49 -4.62
CA PHE A 135 -22.06 10.90 -5.29
C PHE A 135 -22.13 10.50 -6.76
N ILE A 136 -22.08 11.49 -7.65
CA ILE A 136 -22.07 11.31 -9.11
C ILE A 136 -20.62 11.41 -9.58
N LEU A 137 -20.14 10.36 -10.27
CA LEU A 137 -18.77 10.24 -10.70
C LEU A 137 -18.67 9.38 -11.97
N PRO A 138 -17.48 9.32 -12.63
CA PRO A 138 -17.30 8.46 -13.79
C PRO A 138 -17.62 6.99 -13.48
N ARG A 139 -18.32 6.31 -14.38
CA ARG A 139 -18.74 4.89 -14.21
C ARG A 139 -17.58 3.96 -13.85
N LYS A 140 -16.39 4.23 -14.39
CA LYS A 140 -15.17 3.45 -14.09
C LYS A 140 -14.74 3.48 -12.63
N ASN A 141 -15.12 4.52 -11.89
CA ASN A 141 -14.83 4.64 -10.44
C ASN A 141 -16.03 4.22 -9.56
N ALA A 142 -17.18 3.92 -10.14
CA ALA A 142 -18.40 3.73 -9.36
C ALA A 142 -18.32 2.52 -8.40
N ARG A 143 -17.73 1.41 -8.81
CA ARG A 143 -17.56 0.22 -7.96
C ARG A 143 -16.67 0.49 -6.75
N GLU A 144 -15.59 1.23 -6.94
CA GLU A 144 -14.68 1.65 -5.87
C GLU A 144 -15.39 2.53 -4.82
N ALA A 145 -16.19 3.49 -5.27
CA ALA A 145 -16.94 4.40 -4.39
C ALA A 145 -18.14 3.69 -3.72
N ALA A 146 -18.77 2.71 -4.40
CA ALA A 146 -19.95 1.98 -3.91
C ALA A 146 -19.66 1.02 -2.74
N VAL A 147 -18.40 0.90 -2.30
CA VAL A 147 -18.03 0.25 -1.03
C VAL A 147 -18.61 0.99 0.17
N VAL A 148 -18.94 2.28 0.02
CA VAL A 148 -19.41 3.14 1.09
C VAL A 148 -20.92 2.98 1.27
N ASP A 149 -21.31 2.35 2.37
CA ASP A 149 -22.73 2.17 2.74
C ASP A 149 -23.46 3.51 2.94
N LYS A 150 -24.78 3.52 2.68
CA LYS A 150 -25.67 4.68 2.89
C LYS A 150 -25.29 5.92 2.05
N LEU A 151 -24.74 5.72 0.88
CA LEU A 151 -24.47 6.74 -0.12
C LEU A 151 -24.90 6.20 -1.48
N ASP A 152 -25.76 6.91 -2.20
CA ASP A 152 -26.16 6.55 -3.56
C ASP A 152 -25.01 6.88 -4.52
N VAL A 153 -24.23 5.88 -4.93
CA VAL A 153 -23.14 6.05 -5.88
C VAL A 153 -23.66 5.91 -7.31
N LEU A 154 -23.66 7.02 -8.05
CA LEU A 154 -24.22 7.12 -9.40
C LEU A 154 -23.11 7.24 -10.43
N GLY A 155 -22.81 6.15 -11.12
CA GLY A 155 -21.80 6.11 -12.17
C GLY A 155 -22.34 6.61 -13.50
N ALA A 156 -21.75 7.68 -14.06
CA ALA A 156 -22.11 8.23 -15.37
C ALA A 156 -21.00 8.01 -16.39
N GLU A 157 -21.35 7.78 -17.66
CA GLU A 157 -20.40 7.67 -18.78
C GLU A 157 -20.09 9.02 -19.42
N ASN A 158 -21.09 9.90 -19.46
CA ASN A 158 -20.98 11.20 -20.11
C ASN A 158 -21.79 12.28 -19.36
N ILE A 159 -21.50 13.53 -19.67
CA ILE A 159 -22.15 14.68 -19.03
C ILE A 159 -23.65 14.74 -19.31
N LYS A 160 -24.11 14.23 -20.46
CA LYS A 160 -25.53 14.25 -20.85
C LYS A 160 -26.37 13.41 -19.88
N GLU A 161 -25.90 12.24 -19.46
CA GLU A 161 -26.58 11.42 -18.44
C GLU A 161 -26.79 12.19 -17.13
N VAL A 162 -25.77 12.98 -16.71
CA VAL A 162 -25.86 13.80 -15.50
C VAL A 162 -26.84 14.95 -15.67
N ILE A 163 -26.86 15.62 -16.84
CA ILE A 163 -27.81 16.69 -17.15
C ILE A 163 -29.23 16.13 -17.19
N ASP A 164 -29.46 14.98 -17.84
CA ASP A 164 -30.77 14.35 -17.92
C ASP A 164 -31.28 13.94 -16.52
N PHE A 165 -30.40 13.46 -15.63
CA PHE A 165 -30.71 13.17 -14.23
C PHE A 165 -31.25 14.42 -13.49
N PHE A 166 -30.53 15.55 -13.53
CA PHE A 166 -30.96 16.79 -12.86
C PHE A 166 -32.16 17.46 -13.54
N SER A 167 -32.39 17.16 -14.82
CA SER A 167 -33.56 17.66 -15.57
C SER A 167 -34.80 16.78 -15.43
N GLY A 168 -34.72 15.66 -14.70
CA GLY A 168 -35.82 14.71 -14.53
C GLY A 168 -36.19 13.95 -15.82
N LYS A 169 -35.31 13.93 -16.83
CA LYS A 169 -35.52 13.27 -18.14
C LYS A 169 -34.97 11.85 -18.21
N GLY A 170 -34.05 11.50 -17.30
CA GLY A 170 -33.43 10.18 -17.21
C GLY A 170 -32.93 9.89 -15.82
N GLY A 171 -32.75 8.61 -15.48
CA GLY A 171 -32.27 8.16 -14.17
C GLY A 171 -30.84 7.61 -14.25
N LEU A 172 -29.96 8.09 -13.39
CA LEU A 172 -28.76 7.35 -13.02
C LEU A 172 -29.16 6.35 -11.94
N GLU A 173 -28.80 5.08 -12.12
CA GLU A 173 -29.08 4.04 -11.15
C GLU A 173 -27.92 3.89 -10.15
N PRO A 174 -28.22 3.67 -8.85
CA PRO A 174 -27.19 3.40 -7.87
C PRO A 174 -26.38 2.14 -8.20
N THR A 175 -25.07 2.25 -8.14
CA THR A 175 -24.16 1.12 -8.29
C THR A 175 -24.19 0.30 -7.03
N ILE A 176 -24.66 -0.94 -7.11
CA ILE A 176 -24.76 -1.86 -5.98
C ILE A 176 -23.57 -2.81 -6.00
N VAL A 177 -22.85 -2.90 -4.90
CA VAL A 177 -21.73 -3.83 -4.69
C VAL A 177 -21.94 -4.61 -3.41
N ASN A 178 -21.90 -5.94 -3.50
CA ASN A 178 -21.86 -6.78 -2.30
C ASN A 178 -20.41 -6.89 -1.80
N THR A 179 -19.95 -5.81 -1.17
CA THR A 179 -18.56 -5.67 -0.71
C THR A 179 -18.10 -6.86 0.13
N ARG A 180 -18.95 -7.37 1.02
CA ARG A 180 -18.58 -8.47 1.93
C ARG A 180 -18.39 -9.78 1.18
N GLU A 181 -19.28 -10.10 0.27
CA GLU A 181 -19.22 -11.34 -0.50
C GLU A 181 -18.06 -11.34 -1.48
N GLU A 182 -17.88 -10.25 -2.24
CA GLU A 182 -16.76 -10.07 -3.16
C GLU A 182 -15.41 -10.13 -2.42
N PHE A 183 -15.32 -9.46 -1.27
CA PHE A 183 -14.12 -9.45 -0.46
C PHE A 183 -13.72 -10.85 0.02
N LEU A 184 -14.67 -11.64 0.53
CA LEU A 184 -14.41 -13.00 1.01
C LEU A 184 -14.07 -13.97 -0.14
N ALA A 185 -14.74 -13.86 -1.29
CA ALA A 185 -14.53 -14.73 -2.44
C ALA A 185 -13.10 -14.61 -3.01
N HIS A 186 -12.54 -13.40 -3.04
CA HIS A 186 -11.21 -13.17 -3.62
C HIS A 186 -10.04 -13.35 -2.64
N GLN A 187 -10.29 -13.53 -1.34
CA GLN A 187 -9.22 -13.68 -0.33
C GLN A 187 -8.43 -14.99 -0.44
N GLN A 188 -9.00 -16.01 -1.06
CA GLN A 188 -8.40 -17.35 -1.09
C GLN A 188 -7.80 -17.73 -2.45
N HIS A 189 -7.94 -16.88 -3.45
CA HIS A 189 -7.46 -17.19 -4.79
C HIS A 189 -6.06 -16.62 -5.01
N PHE A 190 -5.05 -17.50 -5.12
CA PHE A 190 -3.66 -17.12 -5.41
C PHE A 190 -3.17 -17.86 -6.66
N ASP A 191 -2.48 -17.14 -7.55
CA ASP A 191 -1.93 -17.68 -8.80
C ASP A 191 -0.71 -18.59 -8.59
N SER A 192 -0.15 -18.61 -7.38
CA SER A 192 1.07 -19.37 -7.05
C SER A 192 0.98 -19.97 -5.65
N ASP A 193 1.55 -21.17 -5.48
CA ASP A 193 1.50 -21.93 -4.24
C ASP A 193 2.91 -22.35 -3.77
N PHE A 194 3.08 -22.53 -2.45
CA PHE A 194 4.33 -23.00 -1.86
C PHE A 194 4.68 -24.42 -2.32
N SER A 195 3.69 -25.24 -2.67
CA SER A 195 3.90 -26.58 -3.20
C SER A 195 4.64 -26.61 -4.54
N ASP A 196 4.64 -25.49 -5.30
CA ASP A 196 5.44 -25.38 -6.53
C ASP A 196 6.95 -25.34 -6.25
N VAL A 197 7.35 -25.03 -5.00
CA VAL A 197 8.76 -24.91 -4.61
C VAL A 197 9.23 -26.24 -4.04
N ARG A 198 10.15 -26.89 -4.72
CA ARG A 198 10.74 -28.14 -4.28
C ARG A 198 11.96 -27.90 -3.40
N GLY A 199 12.06 -28.65 -2.30
CA GLY A 199 13.11 -28.43 -1.30
C GLY A 199 13.01 -27.08 -0.60
N GLN A 200 14.15 -26.56 -0.12
CA GLN A 200 14.25 -25.27 0.57
C GLN A 200 13.43 -25.18 1.87
N GLU A 201 13.28 -26.29 2.59
CA GLU A 201 12.42 -26.36 3.78
C GLU A 201 12.80 -25.34 4.85
N ASN A 202 14.10 -25.08 5.04
CA ASN A 202 14.58 -24.05 5.98
C ASN A 202 14.13 -22.64 5.56
N VAL A 203 14.10 -22.35 4.26
CA VAL A 203 13.68 -21.05 3.75
C VAL A 203 12.16 -20.89 3.84
N LYS A 204 11.41 -21.96 3.55
CA LYS A 204 9.96 -22.02 3.73
C LYS A 204 9.59 -21.77 5.21
N ARG A 205 10.30 -22.43 6.14
CA ARG A 205 10.12 -22.22 7.58
C ARG A 205 10.43 -20.77 7.98
N ALA A 206 11.51 -20.17 7.46
CA ALA A 206 11.83 -18.77 7.71
C ALA A 206 10.74 -17.81 7.17
N LEU A 207 10.17 -18.11 5.99
CA LEU A 207 9.05 -17.35 5.41
C LEU A 207 7.76 -17.51 6.24
N GLU A 208 7.48 -18.71 6.77
CA GLU A 208 6.38 -18.97 7.69
C GLU A 208 6.53 -18.13 8.98
N VAL A 209 7.71 -18.12 9.59
CA VAL A 209 8.01 -17.30 10.77
C VAL A 209 7.87 -15.81 10.45
N ALA A 210 8.39 -15.38 9.29
CA ALA A 210 8.26 -14.00 8.82
C ALA A 210 6.79 -13.60 8.66
N ALA A 211 5.97 -14.44 8.02
CA ALA A 211 4.54 -14.23 7.83
C ALA A 211 3.77 -14.20 9.16
N ALA A 212 4.08 -15.11 10.07
CA ALA A 212 3.43 -15.22 11.37
C ALA A 212 3.72 -14.02 12.27
N GLY A 213 4.94 -13.49 12.27
CA GLY A 213 5.33 -12.38 13.14
C GLY A 213 5.33 -11.01 12.45
N GLY A 214 5.19 -10.94 11.12
CA GLY A 214 5.37 -9.70 10.36
C GLY A 214 6.82 -9.25 10.31
N HIS A 215 7.77 -10.17 10.31
CA HIS A 215 9.20 -9.90 10.38
C HIS A 215 9.79 -9.55 9.02
N ASN A 216 10.67 -8.55 9.00
CA ASN A 216 11.47 -8.22 7.84
C ASN A 216 12.53 -9.30 7.61
N MET A 217 12.76 -9.67 6.34
CA MET A 217 13.75 -10.70 6.02
C MET A 217 14.63 -10.37 4.82
N VAL A 218 15.84 -10.95 4.81
CA VAL A 218 16.73 -10.97 3.65
C VAL A 218 17.15 -12.40 3.34
N MET A 219 17.05 -12.76 2.05
CA MET A 219 17.45 -14.03 1.50
C MET A 219 18.78 -13.87 0.76
N ILE A 220 19.79 -14.64 1.16
CA ILE A 220 21.14 -14.57 0.60
C ILE A 220 21.44 -15.88 -0.12
N GLY A 221 21.82 -15.84 -1.37
CA GLY A 221 22.13 -17.06 -2.09
C GLY A 221 22.58 -16.82 -3.53
N PRO A 222 23.14 -17.84 -4.19
CA PRO A 222 23.64 -17.71 -5.55
C PRO A 222 22.54 -17.38 -6.56
N PRO A 223 22.89 -16.88 -7.75
CA PRO A 223 21.94 -16.72 -8.85
C PRO A 223 21.23 -18.04 -9.15
N GLY A 224 19.93 -18.00 -9.44
CA GLY A 224 19.14 -19.19 -9.76
C GLY A 224 18.71 -20.07 -8.56
N SER A 225 18.97 -19.63 -7.31
CA SER A 225 18.57 -20.39 -6.11
C SER A 225 17.08 -20.29 -5.75
N GLY A 226 16.27 -19.56 -6.52
CA GLY A 226 14.81 -19.45 -6.32
C GLY A 226 14.34 -18.34 -5.39
N LYS A 227 15.21 -17.37 -5.01
CA LYS A 227 14.88 -16.26 -4.10
C LYS A 227 13.62 -15.50 -4.48
N SER A 228 13.59 -14.99 -5.70
CA SER A 228 12.44 -14.18 -6.21
C SER A 228 11.18 -15.03 -6.38
N MET A 229 11.33 -16.35 -6.69
CA MET A 229 10.23 -17.30 -6.77
C MET A 229 9.58 -17.54 -5.40
N LEU A 230 10.38 -17.70 -4.36
CA LEU A 230 9.92 -17.86 -2.96
C LEU A 230 9.23 -16.58 -2.45
N ALA A 231 9.83 -15.40 -2.71
CA ALA A 231 9.26 -14.13 -2.29
C ALA A 231 7.87 -13.88 -2.91
N LYS A 232 7.67 -14.21 -4.20
CA LYS A 232 6.38 -14.04 -4.89
C LYS A 232 5.27 -14.94 -4.32
N ARG A 233 5.61 -16.01 -3.63
CA ARG A 233 4.65 -16.93 -3.00
C ARG A 233 4.29 -16.53 -1.58
N LEU A 234 5.03 -15.61 -0.97
CA LEU A 234 4.76 -15.16 0.39
C LEU A 234 3.32 -14.65 0.62
N PRO A 235 2.69 -13.89 -0.31
CA PRO A 235 1.30 -13.47 -0.14
C PRO A 235 0.33 -14.62 0.10
N SER A 236 0.58 -15.82 -0.46
CA SER A 236 -0.31 -16.98 -0.32
C SER A 236 -0.35 -17.57 1.09
N ILE A 237 0.66 -17.30 1.92
CA ILE A 237 0.72 -17.75 3.32
C ILE A 237 0.46 -16.64 4.33
N LEU A 238 0.35 -15.37 3.89
CA LEU A 238 0.01 -14.27 4.79
C LEU A 238 -1.43 -14.41 5.30
N PRO A 239 -1.72 -13.94 6.52
CA PRO A 239 -3.09 -13.89 7.02
C PRO A 239 -3.95 -12.98 6.14
N PRO A 240 -5.25 -13.26 5.99
CA PRO A 240 -6.14 -12.43 5.19
C PRO A 240 -6.19 -11.00 5.72
N LEU A 241 -6.49 -10.04 4.84
CA LEU A 241 -6.78 -8.66 5.26
C LEU A 241 -8.07 -8.65 6.10
N SER A 242 -8.07 -7.89 7.18
CA SER A 242 -9.32 -7.46 7.81
C SER A 242 -10.00 -6.41 6.94
N LEU A 243 -11.29 -6.19 7.15
CA LEU A 243 -12.04 -5.17 6.40
C LEU A 243 -11.44 -3.76 6.58
N LEU A 244 -10.96 -3.45 7.79
CA LEU A 244 -10.31 -2.16 8.08
C LEU A 244 -8.97 -2.02 7.34
N GLU A 245 -8.12 -3.04 7.37
CA GLU A 245 -6.87 -3.05 6.60
C GLU A 245 -7.13 -2.92 5.10
N ALA A 246 -8.13 -3.63 4.58
CA ALA A 246 -8.52 -3.57 3.18
C ALA A 246 -8.99 -2.17 2.77
N LEU A 247 -9.81 -1.53 3.59
CA LEU A 247 -10.30 -0.18 3.35
C LEU A 247 -9.15 0.84 3.34
N GLU A 248 -8.24 0.76 4.32
CA GLU A 248 -7.07 1.65 4.39
C GLU A 248 -6.14 1.45 3.19
N THR A 249 -5.85 0.20 2.84
CA THR A 249 -5.03 -0.14 1.68
C THR A 249 -5.67 0.34 0.38
N THR A 250 -7.00 0.15 0.23
CA THR A 250 -7.72 0.59 -0.97
C THR A 250 -7.73 2.12 -1.09
N LYS A 251 -7.86 2.88 0.01
CA LYS A 251 -7.72 4.35 -0.02
C LYS A 251 -6.38 4.80 -0.61
N ILE A 252 -5.28 4.17 -0.21
CA ILE A 252 -3.94 4.50 -0.73
C ILE A 252 -3.88 4.23 -2.25
N HIS A 253 -4.37 3.07 -2.67
CA HIS A 253 -4.40 2.68 -4.09
C HIS A 253 -5.34 3.56 -4.91
N SER A 254 -6.47 3.99 -4.33
CA SER A 254 -7.44 4.93 -4.91
C SER A 254 -6.77 6.27 -5.24
N VAL A 255 -6.09 6.86 -4.26
CA VAL A 255 -5.36 8.12 -4.44
C VAL A 255 -4.24 8.00 -5.47
N ALA A 256 -3.58 6.85 -5.54
CA ALA A 256 -2.58 6.56 -6.58
C ALA A 256 -3.19 6.31 -7.97
N GLY A 257 -4.52 6.14 -8.09
CA GLY A 257 -5.19 5.75 -9.33
C GLY A 257 -4.85 4.32 -9.76
N LYS A 258 -4.66 3.42 -8.81
CA LYS A 258 -4.25 2.02 -9.04
C LYS A 258 -5.31 1.00 -8.63
N VAL A 259 -6.54 1.42 -8.39
CA VAL A 259 -7.69 0.52 -8.22
C VAL A 259 -8.23 0.15 -9.62
N GLY A 260 -8.39 -1.14 -9.89
CA GLY A 260 -8.95 -1.61 -11.16
C GLY A 260 -10.44 -1.31 -11.28
N GLU A 261 -10.93 -1.11 -12.51
CA GLU A 261 -12.35 -0.77 -12.79
C GLU A 261 -13.34 -1.81 -12.21
N GLN A 262 -12.95 -3.09 -12.13
CA GLN A 262 -13.77 -4.18 -11.59
C GLN A 262 -13.56 -4.41 -10.08
N THR A 263 -12.63 -3.68 -9.46
CA THR A 263 -12.28 -3.85 -8.06
C THR A 263 -13.09 -2.89 -7.19
N SER A 264 -13.82 -3.43 -6.23
CA SER A 264 -14.51 -2.64 -5.21
C SER A 264 -13.56 -2.37 -4.03
N LEU A 265 -13.01 -3.43 -3.45
CA LEU A 265 -12.09 -3.39 -2.32
C LEU A 265 -10.93 -4.35 -2.56
N LEU A 266 -9.70 -3.95 -2.21
CA LEU A 266 -8.55 -4.86 -2.26
C LEU A 266 -8.73 -5.97 -1.23
N SER A 267 -8.79 -7.21 -1.70
CA SER A 267 -9.00 -8.40 -0.87
C SER A 267 -7.71 -9.12 -0.51
N GLN A 268 -6.64 -8.90 -1.26
CA GLN A 268 -5.33 -9.50 -1.05
C GLN A 268 -4.31 -8.47 -0.57
N ARG A 269 -3.33 -8.94 0.22
CA ARG A 269 -2.21 -8.10 0.65
C ARG A 269 -1.36 -7.70 -0.55
N PRO A 270 -1.06 -6.41 -0.74
CA PRO A 270 -0.26 -5.95 -1.86
C PRO A 270 1.14 -6.59 -1.85
N PHE A 271 1.62 -6.95 -3.03
CA PHE A 271 3.01 -7.34 -3.26
C PHE A 271 3.65 -6.36 -4.23
N ARG A 272 4.58 -5.53 -3.74
CA ARG A 272 5.26 -4.52 -4.53
C ARG A 272 6.71 -4.91 -4.73
N SER A 273 7.15 -4.88 -5.98
CA SER A 273 8.52 -5.27 -6.35
C SER A 273 9.11 -4.22 -7.31
N PRO A 274 9.55 -3.06 -6.79
CA PRO A 274 10.17 -2.05 -7.62
C PRO A 274 11.54 -2.50 -8.11
N HIS A 275 11.90 -2.07 -9.30
CA HIS A 275 13.22 -2.31 -9.86
C HIS A 275 14.30 -1.50 -9.12
N HIS A 276 15.53 -1.98 -9.03
CA HIS A 276 16.62 -1.31 -8.30
C HIS A 276 16.98 0.09 -8.83
N THR A 277 16.58 0.45 -10.06
CA THR A 277 16.77 1.79 -10.65
C THR A 277 15.72 2.82 -10.21
N ILE A 278 14.82 2.45 -9.32
CA ILE A 278 13.76 3.35 -8.81
C ILE A 278 14.36 4.61 -8.18
N SER A 279 13.69 5.76 -8.35
CA SER A 279 14.07 7.00 -7.69
C SER A 279 13.54 7.08 -6.25
N ASN A 280 14.15 7.93 -5.41
CA ASN A 280 13.67 8.18 -4.03
C ASN A 280 12.20 8.60 -4.02
N VAL A 281 11.79 9.50 -4.93
CA VAL A 281 10.40 9.98 -5.03
C VAL A 281 9.44 8.87 -5.40
N ALA A 282 9.80 7.98 -6.31
CA ALA A 282 8.96 6.83 -6.65
C ALA A 282 8.89 5.81 -5.50
N MET A 283 9.96 5.66 -4.72
CA MET A 283 9.99 4.75 -3.56
C MET A 283 9.10 5.24 -2.42
N VAL A 284 9.28 6.47 -1.95
CA VAL A 284 8.59 6.99 -0.75
C VAL A 284 7.38 7.85 -1.07
N GLY A 285 7.27 8.34 -2.27
CA GLY A 285 6.26 9.30 -2.68
C GLY A 285 6.78 10.73 -2.77
N GLY A 286 5.99 11.62 -3.28
CA GLY A 286 6.35 13.04 -3.48
C GLY A 286 5.87 13.57 -4.82
N GLY A 287 6.64 14.51 -5.36
CA GLY A 287 6.28 15.26 -6.57
C GLY A 287 5.78 16.66 -6.26
N SER A 288 5.37 17.38 -7.30
CA SER A 288 4.73 18.69 -7.18
C SER A 288 3.38 18.57 -6.46
N PHE A 289 2.71 17.45 -6.68
CA PHE A 289 1.52 16.97 -5.98
C PHE A 289 1.91 15.68 -5.25
N PRO A 290 1.83 15.63 -3.92
CA PRO A 290 2.23 14.46 -3.18
C PRO A 290 1.40 13.23 -3.59
N GLN A 291 2.07 12.25 -4.17
CA GLN A 291 1.48 10.94 -4.48
C GLN A 291 2.14 9.89 -3.60
N PRO A 292 1.41 8.83 -3.19
CA PRO A 292 2.01 7.73 -2.44
C PRO A 292 3.03 6.98 -3.30
N GLY A 293 4.18 6.63 -2.70
CA GLY A 293 5.21 5.81 -3.33
C GLY A 293 5.01 4.31 -3.13
N GLU A 294 5.98 3.51 -3.61
CA GLU A 294 5.92 2.04 -3.52
C GLU A 294 5.80 1.53 -2.08
N VAL A 295 6.41 2.22 -1.10
CA VAL A 295 6.31 1.85 0.33
C VAL A 295 4.88 1.99 0.87
N SER A 296 4.15 3.04 0.45
CA SER A 296 2.75 3.22 0.83
C SER A 296 1.83 2.28 0.04
N LEU A 297 2.15 2.01 -1.22
CA LEU A 297 1.44 1.01 -2.02
C LEU A 297 1.63 -0.42 -1.52
N ALA A 298 2.71 -0.68 -0.75
CA ALA A 298 2.96 -1.95 -0.08
C ALA A 298 2.28 -2.05 1.31
N HIS A 299 1.57 -1.01 1.75
CA HIS A 299 0.92 -0.97 3.06
C HIS A 299 0.02 -2.19 3.29
N ASN A 300 0.10 -2.78 4.49
CA ASN A 300 -0.53 -4.05 4.88
C ASN A 300 -0.12 -5.26 4.01
N GLY A 301 0.98 -5.16 3.28
CA GLY A 301 1.48 -6.18 2.37
C GLY A 301 2.99 -6.35 2.42
N VAL A 302 3.59 -6.62 1.27
CA VAL A 302 5.02 -6.93 1.11
C VAL A 302 5.68 -5.95 0.16
N LEU A 303 6.80 -5.37 0.59
CA LEU A 303 7.75 -4.70 -0.29
C LEU A 303 8.91 -5.65 -0.55
N PHE A 304 9.03 -6.15 -1.78
CA PHE A 304 10.11 -7.03 -2.20
C PHE A 304 11.19 -6.25 -2.95
N LEU A 305 12.42 -6.30 -2.44
CA LEU A 305 13.59 -5.68 -3.06
C LEU A 305 14.54 -6.78 -3.53
N ASP A 306 14.50 -7.06 -4.82
CA ASP A 306 15.44 -8.01 -5.44
C ASP A 306 16.79 -7.32 -5.68
N GLU A 307 17.90 -8.04 -5.53
CA GLU A 307 19.25 -7.52 -5.68
C GLU A 307 19.52 -6.29 -4.79
N LEU A 308 19.20 -6.41 -3.50
CA LEU A 308 19.26 -5.31 -2.52
C LEU A 308 20.52 -4.41 -2.61
N PRO A 309 21.76 -4.93 -2.76
CA PRO A 309 22.97 -4.10 -2.86
C PRO A 309 23.07 -3.28 -4.15
N GLU A 310 22.23 -3.54 -5.17
CA GLU A 310 22.23 -2.79 -6.44
C GLU A 310 21.32 -1.55 -6.39
N PHE A 311 20.47 -1.42 -5.38
CA PHE A 311 19.71 -0.19 -5.15
C PHE A 311 20.64 0.97 -4.79
N ASN A 312 20.30 2.16 -5.27
CA ASN A 312 21.01 3.36 -4.86
C ASN A 312 20.95 3.52 -3.33
N ARG A 313 22.08 3.83 -2.70
CA ARG A 313 22.18 3.97 -1.25
C ARG A 313 21.17 4.97 -0.68
N SER A 314 20.91 6.07 -1.38
CA SER A 314 19.91 7.07 -0.97
C SER A 314 18.49 6.49 -0.93
N VAL A 315 18.14 5.55 -1.84
CA VAL A 315 16.86 4.86 -1.87
C VAL A 315 16.72 3.89 -0.68
N LEU A 316 17.80 3.22 -0.31
CA LEU A 316 17.80 2.33 0.87
C LEU A 316 17.71 3.11 2.19
N GLU A 317 18.37 4.26 2.29
CA GLU A 317 18.35 5.09 3.51
C GLU A 317 16.94 5.66 3.80
N VAL A 318 16.15 6.02 2.78
CA VAL A 318 14.79 6.54 3.00
C VAL A 318 13.81 5.49 3.51
N LEU A 319 14.12 4.19 3.40
CA LEU A 319 13.31 3.09 3.96
C LEU A 319 13.41 3.00 5.49
N ARG A 320 14.44 3.60 6.10
CA ARG A 320 14.67 3.47 7.55
C ARG A 320 13.52 4.02 8.38
N GLN A 321 12.96 5.16 7.99
CA GLN A 321 11.83 5.76 8.69
C GLN A 321 10.57 4.89 8.60
N PRO A 322 10.06 4.50 7.43
CA PRO A 322 8.83 3.71 7.36
C PRO A 322 8.95 2.31 7.98
N LEU A 323 10.14 1.73 8.05
CA LEU A 323 10.36 0.46 8.75
C LEU A 323 10.21 0.59 10.28
N GLU A 324 10.40 1.78 10.86
CA GLU A 324 10.18 2.04 12.28
C GLU A 324 8.80 2.61 12.56
N ASP A 325 8.47 3.73 11.89
CA ASP A 325 7.29 4.54 12.18
C ASP A 325 6.03 4.04 11.49
N ARG A 326 6.16 3.23 10.42
CA ARG A 326 5.08 2.69 9.57
C ARG A 326 4.24 3.73 8.88
N HIS A 327 4.73 4.91 8.78
CA HIS A 327 4.18 5.99 7.98
C HIS A 327 5.31 6.80 7.34
N ILE A 328 4.97 7.56 6.32
CA ILE A 328 5.86 8.49 5.65
C ILE A 328 5.24 9.86 5.67
N ASN A 329 5.98 10.82 6.19
CA ASN A 329 5.62 12.22 6.11
C ASN A 329 6.35 12.86 4.92
N ILE A 330 5.57 13.37 3.94
CA ILE A 330 6.07 14.11 2.80
C ILE A 330 5.86 15.60 3.08
N SER A 331 6.90 16.24 3.59
CA SER A 331 6.87 17.67 3.90
C SER A 331 7.51 18.49 2.78
N ARG A 332 6.81 19.52 2.31
CA ARG A 332 7.24 20.51 1.35
C ARG A 332 6.87 21.90 1.87
N ALA A 333 7.44 22.96 1.28
CA ALA A 333 7.23 24.34 1.74
C ALA A 333 5.73 24.77 1.84
N ARG A 334 4.85 24.12 1.10
CA ARG A 334 3.42 24.48 1.01
C ARG A 334 2.45 23.46 1.57
N PHE A 335 2.89 22.24 1.88
CA PHE A 335 2.04 21.16 2.41
C PHE A 335 2.87 20.11 3.14
N SER A 336 2.23 19.44 4.07
CA SER A 336 2.72 18.22 4.72
C SER A 336 1.63 17.18 4.62
N VAL A 337 1.98 16.02 4.08
CA VAL A 337 1.05 14.91 3.88
C VAL A 337 1.64 13.65 4.48
N ASP A 338 0.82 12.92 5.22
CA ASP A 338 1.19 11.67 5.85
C ASP A 338 0.53 10.49 5.13
N TYR A 339 1.33 9.47 4.79
CA TYR A 339 0.85 8.24 4.17
C TYR A 339 1.18 7.04 5.05
N PRO A 340 0.22 6.13 5.30
CA PRO A 340 0.51 4.84 5.92
C PRO A 340 1.52 4.05 5.09
N ALA A 341 2.48 3.41 5.76
CA ALA A 341 3.55 2.63 5.15
C ALA A 341 3.94 1.42 6.03
N GLY A 342 2.94 0.75 6.60
CA GLY A 342 3.13 -0.47 7.38
C GLY A 342 3.23 -1.68 6.47
N PHE A 343 4.42 -2.05 6.03
CA PHE A 343 4.70 -3.18 5.14
C PHE A 343 5.70 -4.13 5.76
N MET A 344 5.77 -5.35 5.24
CA MET A 344 6.84 -6.30 5.51
C MET A 344 7.91 -6.18 4.44
N LEU A 345 9.15 -5.88 4.83
CA LEU A 345 10.28 -5.85 3.90
C LEU A 345 10.80 -7.27 3.68
N VAL A 346 10.78 -7.70 2.44
CA VAL A 346 11.48 -8.92 1.99
C VAL A 346 12.53 -8.50 0.97
N ALA A 347 13.77 -8.90 1.20
CA ALA A 347 14.85 -8.59 0.28
C ALA A 347 15.55 -9.85 -0.19
N SER A 348 16.18 -9.77 -1.36
CA SER A 348 17.08 -10.79 -1.83
C SER A 348 18.42 -10.20 -2.24
N MET A 349 19.50 -10.96 -2.08
CA MET A 349 20.82 -10.57 -2.54
C MET A 349 21.68 -11.78 -2.87
N ASN A 350 22.70 -11.55 -3.67
CA ASN A 350 23.78 -12.51 -3.86
C ASN A 350 24.78 -12.40 -2.67
N PRO A 351 25.54 -13.47 -2.35
CA PRO A 351 26.50 -13.42 -1.25
C PRO A 351 27.75 -12.57 -1.58
N CYS A 352 28.00 -12.31 -2.85
CA CYS A 352 29.11 -11.51 -3.34
C CYS A 352 28.86 -11.05 -4.80
N PRO A 353 29.68 -10.19 -5.40
CA PRO A 353 29.51 -9.75 -6.80
C PRO A 353 29.46 -10.88 -7.82
N CYS A 354 30.26 -11.95 -7.66
CA CYS A 354 30.20 -13.10 -8.56
C CYS A 354 29.07 -14.09 -8.23
N GLY A 355 28.47 -13.97 -7.04
CA GLY A 355 27.35 -14.82 -6.58
C GLY A 355 27.74 -16.17 -5.96
N PHE A 356 29.02 -16.49 -5.83
CA PHE A 356 29.47 -17.84 -5.43
C PHE A 356 30.29 -17.88 -4.13
N TYR A 357 30.25 -16.84 -3.29
CA TYR A 357 30.86 -16.88 -1.97
C TYR A 357 30.14 -17.94 -1.10
N ASN A 358 30.89 -18.81 -0.44
CA ASN A 358 30.41 -19.98 0.32
C ASN A 358 29.60 -21.01 -0.52
N HIS A 359 29.74 -21.00 -1.84
CA HIS A 359 29.03 -21.98 -2.67
C HIS A 359 29.66 -23.37 -2.54
N PRO A 360 28.88 -24.45 -2.34
CA PRO A 360 29.40 -25.80 -2.04
C PRO A 360 30.24 -26.42 -3.18
N THR A 361 29.99 -26.03 -4.44
CA THR A 361 30.61 -26.67 -5.62
C THR A 361 31.31 -25.69 -6.57
N ARG A 362 31.11 -24.37 -6.41
CA ARG A 362 31.72 -23.36 -7.29
C ARG A 362 32.58 -22.39 -6.47
N PRO A 363 33.87 -22.23 -6.81
CA PRO A 363 34.73 -21.29 -6.09
C PRO A 363 34.32 -19.84 -6.36
N CYS A 364 34.43 -19.00 -5.34
CA CYS A 364 34.29 -17.56 -5.48
C CYS A 364 35.53 -16.99 -6.18
N VAL A 365 35.33 -16.15 -7.21
CA VAL A 365 36.39 -15.51 -7.98
C VAL A 365 36.57 -14.01 -7.64
N CYS A 366 35.91 -13.55 -6.58
CA CYS A 366 35.98 -12.16 -6.16
C CYS A 366 37.35 -11.82 -5.56
N PRO A 367 37.95 -10.65 -5.89
CA PRO A 367 39.16 -10.19 -5.25
C PRO A 367 39.00 -10.03 -3.72
N PRO A 368 40.11 -10.15 -2.94
CA PRO A 368 40.06 -9.91 -1.50
C PRO A 368 39.42 -8.57 -1.15
N GLY A 369 38.56 -8.55 -0.14
CA GLY A 369 37.84 -7.36 0.32
C GLY A 369 36.65 -6.91 -0.55
N SER A 370 36.40 -7.51 -1.72
CA SER A 370 35.28 -7.13 -2.60
C SER A 370 33.95 -7.62 -2.05
N VAL A 371 33.93 -8.76 -1.36
CA VAL A 371 32.74 -9.28 -0.67
C VAL A 371 32.29 -8.31 0.41
N GLN A 372 33.21 -7.84 1.24
CA GLN A 372 32.90 -6.86 2.29
C GLN A 372 32.43 -5.52 1.72
N LYS A 373 33.07 -5.03 0.64
CA LYS A 373 32.62 -3.81 -0.05
C LYS A 373 31.20 -3.96 -0.62
N TYR A 374 30.84 -5.15 -1.10
CA TYR A 374 29.52 -5.44 -1.65
C TYR A 374 28.44 -5.42 -0.55
N ILE A 375 28.71 -6.08 0.58
CA ILE A 375 27.79 -6.09 1.72
C ILE A 375 27.65 -4.69 2.33
N ASN A 376 28.74 -3.93 2.43
CA ASN A 376 28.77 -2.57 2.99
C ASN A 376 28.01 -1.53 2.13
N ARG A 377 27.49 -1.89 0.94
CA ARG A 377 26.52 -1.05 0.22
C ARG A 377 25.22 -0.92 0.99
N ILE A 378 24.87 -1.94 1.77
CA ILE A 378 23.74 -1.91 2.69
C ILE A 378 24.23 -1.33 4.01
N SER A 379 23.60 -0.28 4.50
CA SER A 379 24.02 0.32 5.78
C SER A 379 23.70 -0.58 6.97
N GLY A 380 24.56 -0.58 7.98
CA GLY A 380 24.34 -1.29 9.23
C GLY A 380 22.96 -0.98 9.85
N PRO A 381 22.56 0.30 9.96
CA PRO A 381 21.24 0.66 10.46
C PRO A 381 20.05 0.07 9.67
N LEU A 382 20.18 -0.21 8.38
CA LEU A 382 19.14 -0.89 7.61
C LEU A 382 19.14 -2.40 7.91
N LEU A 383 20.32 -3.03 7.95
CA LEU A 383 20.47 -4.45 8.33
C LEU A 383 19.94 -4.70 9.75
N ASP A 384 20.16 -3.78 10.67
CA ASP A 384 19.60 -3.83 12.03
C ASP A 384 18.07 -3.90 12.07
N ARG A 385 17.37 -3.48 11.01
CA ARG A 385 15.90 -3.52 10.89
C ARG A 385 15.37 -4.77 10.18
N ILE A 386 16.27 -5.63 9.75
CA ILE A 386 15.94 -6.93 9.16
C ILE A 386 16.07 -7.99 10.26
N ASP A 387 14.96 -8.65 10.58
CA ASP A 387 14.89 -9.61 11.68
C ASP A 387 15.46 -10.97 11.29
N ILE A 388 15.14 -11.43 10.07
CA ILE A 388 15.50 -12.75 9.55
C ILE A 388 16.52 -12.58 8.41
N GLN A 389 17.66 -13.24 8.57
CA GLN A 389 18.73 -13.31 7.57
C GLN A 389 18.98 -14.78 7.27
N ILE A 390 18.60 -15.25 6.06
CA ILE A 390 18.70 -16.67 5.73
C ILE A 390 19.54 -16.89 4.48
N GLU A 391 20.44 -17.86 4.58
CA GLU A 391 21.23 -18.32 3.45
C GLU A 391 20.49 -19.40 2.67
N ILE A 392 20.39 -19.23 1.35
CA ILE A 392 19.76 -20.18 0.43
C ILE A 392 20.84 -20.91 -0.32
N THR A 393 20.90 -22.21 -0.13
CA THR A 393 21.77 -23.10 -0.89
C THR A 393 21.06 -23.64 -2.15
N PRO A 394 21.80 -23.93 -3.24
CA PRO A 394 21.20 -24.59 -4.40
C PRO A 394 20.56 -25.92 -4.03
N VAL A 395 19.38 -26.19 -4.58
CA VAL A 395 18.71 -27.48 -4.37
C VAL A 395 19.43 -28.55 -5.17
N PRO A 396 19.83 -29.68 -4.56
CA PRO A 396 20.40 -30.83 -5.29
C PRO A 396 19.42 -31.37 -6.33
N PHE A 397 19.95 -31.89 -7.44
CA PHE A 397 19.12 -32.39 -8.55
C PHE A 397 18.16 -33.50 -8.09
N GLU A 398 18.58 -34.34 -7.16
CA GLU A 398 17.79 -35.43 -6.60
C GLU A 398 16.50 -34.89 -5.94
N LYS A 399 16.59 -33.80 -5.20
CA LYS A 399 15.43 -33.17 -4.58
C LYS A 399 14.52 -32.44 -5.58
N ILE A 400 15.08 -31.95 -6.69
CA ILE A 400 14.29 -31.33 -7.77
C ILE A 400 13.49 -32.40 -8.53
N SER A 401 14.08 -33.57 -8.72
CA SER A 401 13.48 -34.69 -9.44
C SER A 401 12.51 -35.54 -8.60
N GLU A 402 12.55 -35.40 -7.27
CA GLU A 402 11.60 -36.09 -6.38
C GLU A 402 10.16 -35.65 -6.69
N GLN A 403 9.25 -36.61 -6.86
CA GLN A 403 7.82 -36.35 -7.07
C GLN A 403 7.04 -36.14 -5.77
N ARG A 404 7.71 -35.99 -4.63
CA ARG A 404 7.01 -35.72 -3.36
C ARG A 404 6.37 -34.36 -3.42
N PRO A 405 5.05 -34.24 -3.17
CA PRO A 405 4.39 -32.93 -3.10
C PRO A 405 4.97 -32.14 -1.91
N SER A 406 5.36 -30.93 -2.16
CA SER A 406 5.66 -29.98 -1.10
C SER A 406 4.37 -29.58 -0.37
N GLU A 407 4.51 -29.04 0.84
CA GLU A 407 3.38 -28.57 1.63
C GLU A 407 2.62 -27.44 0.91
N LEU A 408 1.28 -27.50 0.95
CA LEU A 408 0.40 -26.50 0.34
C LEU A 408 0.45 -25.18 1.11
N SER A 409 0.34 -24.07 0.40
CA SER A 409 0.23 -22.74 1.01
C SER A 409 -0.93 -22.63 2.00
N SER A 410 -2.04 -23.32 1.76
CA SER A 410 -3.22 -23.33 2.65
C SER A 410 -2.89 -23.87 4.03
N VAL A 411 -2.11 -24.96 4.11
CA VAL A 411 -1.73 -25.58 5.40
C VAL A 411 -0.79 -24.66 6.19
N VAL A 412 0.22 -24.09 5.52
CA VAL A 412 1.12 -23.10 6.14
C VAL A 412 0.35 -21.87 6.61
N ARG A 413 -0.57 -21.39 5.78
CA ARG A 413 -1.42 -20.23 6.08
C ARG A 413 -2.28 -20.44 7.32
N GLU A 414 -2.84 -21.64 7.52
CA GLU A 414 -3.62 -21.97 8.72
C GLU A 414 -2.78 -21.84 10.00
N ARG A 415 -1.53 -22.35 10.01
CA ARG A 415 -0.62 -22.17 11.14
C ARG A 415 -0.29 -20.70 11.40
N VAL A 416 -0.04 -19.94 10.33
CA VAL A 416 0.20 -18.50 10.40
C VAL A 416 -1.01 -17.76 10.97
N ILE A 417 -2.23 -18.10 10.55
CA ILE A 417 -3.48 -17.49 11.07
C ILE A 417 -3.62 -17.77 12.56
N LYS A 418 -3.42 -19.03 13.01
CA LYS A 418 -3.49 -19.40 14.44
C LYS A 418 -2.50 -18.59 15.28
N ALA A 419 -1.24 -18.49 14.84
CA ALA A 419 -0.22 -17.68 15.52
C ALA A 419 -0.63 -16.19 15.59
N ARG A 420 -1.24 -15.64 14.52
CA ARG A 420 -1.75 -14.27 14.50
C ARG A 420 -2.96 -14.06 15.42
N GLU A 421 -3.81 -15.04 15.58
CA GLU A 421 -4.92 -14.97 16.53
C GLU A 421 -4.42 -14.92 17.99
N ILE A 422 -3.36 -15.69 18.32
CA ILE A 422 -2.69 -15.60 19.63
C ILE A 422 -2.14 -14.18 19.85
N GLN A 423 -1.45 -13.63 18.86
CA GLN A 423 -0.90 -12.27 18.91
C GLN A 423 -1.99 -11.22 19.03
N LYS A 424 -3.08 -11.35 18.27
CA LYS A 424 -4.23 -10.44 18.34
C LYS A 424 -4.83 -10.39 19.74
N LYS A 425 -5.02 -11.53 20.40
CA LYS A 425 -5.48 -11.61 21.80
C LYS A 425 -4.48 -10.96 22.76
N ARG A 426 -3.18 -11.22 22.56
CA ARG A 426 -2.09 -10.66 23.38
C ARG A 426 -2.06 -9.14 23.34
N TYR A 427 -2.30 -8.54 22.17
CA TYR A 427 -2.18 -7.09 21.97
C TYR A 427 -3.52 -6.36 21.93
N GLU A 428 -4.63 -6.99 22.34
CA GLU A 428 -5.97 -6.40 22.28
C GLU A 428 -6.06 -5.05 23.01
N ALA A 429 -5.33 -4.90 24.13
CA ALA A 429 -5.24 -3.65 24.89
C ALA A 429 -4.23 -2.64 24.32
N HIS A 430 -3.40 -3.02 23.33
CA HIS A 430 -2.31 -2.18 22.81
C HIS A 430 -2.69 -1.58 21.45
N LYS A 431 -3.00 -0.28 21.43
CA LYS A 431 -3.29 0.42 20.17
C LYS A 431 -2.05 0.42 19.24
N GLY A 432 -2.21 -0.06 18.01
CA GLY A 432 -1.18 0.01 16.96
C GLY A 432 -0.18 -1.15 16.94
N ILE A 433 -0.32 -2.17 17.81
CA ILE A 433 0.46 -3.41 17.76
C ILE A 433 -0.44 -4.54 17.26
N HIS A 434 -0.08 -5.14 16.12
CA HIS A 434 -0.85 -6.21 15.48
C HIS A 434 -0.07 -7.52 15.34
N CYS A 435 1.24 -7.50 15.57
CA CYS A 435 2.12 -8.66 15.45
C CYS A 435 3.41 -8.50 16.28
N ASN A 436 4.12 -9.61 16.49
CA ASN A 436 5.29 -9.64 17.35
C ASN A 436 6.46 -8.76 16.88
N ALA A 437 6.65 -8.59 15.56
CA ALA A 437 7.69 -7.66 15.06
C ALA A 437 7.49 -6.22 15.56
N GLN A 438 6.28 -5.90 15.96
CA GLN A 438 5.86 -4.56 16.40
C GLN A 438 6.02 -4.31 17.90
N MET A 439 6.39 -5.32 18.69
CA MET A 439 6.62 -5.15 20.11
C MET A 439 7.65 -4.05 20.40
N SER A 440 7.35 -3.21 21.37
CA SER A 440 8.34 -2.30 21.96
C SER A 440 9.27 -3.05 22.93
N SER A 441 10.37 -2.41 23.34
CA SER A 441 11.25 -3.00 24.36
C SER A 441 10.51 -3.26 25.69
N LYS A 442 9.47 -2.48 26.02
CA LYS A 442 8.62 -2.74 27.19
C LYS A 442 7.82 -4.02 27.04
N ASP A 443 7.24 -4.24 25.86
CA ASP A 443 6.44 -5.44 25.57
C ASP A 443 7.29 -6.71 25.59
N LEU A 444 8.57 -6.62 25.18
CA LEU A 444 9.51 -7.76 25.25
C LEU A 444 9.69 -8.27 26.66
N HIS A 445 9.81 -7.37 27.65
CA HIS A 445 9.94 -7.74 29.06
C HIS A 445 8.68 -8.39 29.65
N ILE A 446 7.54 -8.26 28.98
CA ILE A 446 6.26 -8.83 29.43
C ILE A 446 5.96 -10.15 28.70
N TYR A 447 6.14 -10.16 27.36
CA TYR A 447 5.63 -11.23 26.51
C TYR A 447 6.70 -12.16 25.92
N ALA A 448 7.99 -11.76 25.98
CA ALA A 448 9.08 -12.51 25.38
C ALA A 448 10.16 -12.91 26.41
N ILE A 449 9.72 -13.52 27.50
CA ILE A 449 10.60 -13.97 28.60
C ILE A 449 11.01 -15.42 28.33
N PRO A 450 12.31 -15.70 28.09
CA PRO A 450 12.82 -17.06 27.98
C PRO A 450 12.90 -17.78 29.33
N ASP A 451 12.95 -19.10 29.28
CA ASP A 451 13.31 -19.91 30.45
C ASP A 451 14.80 -19.73 30.82
N SER A 452 15.22 -20.32 31.95
CA SER A 452 16.60 -20.19 32.47
C SER A 452 17.66 -20.77 31.54
N GLU A 453 17.31 -21.88 30.84
CA GLU A 453 18.17 -22.52 29.84
C GLU A 453 18.30 -21.63 28.59
N GLY A 454 17.19 -21.09 28.12
CA GLY A 454 17.15 -20.16 26.99
C GLY A 454 17.94 -18.88 27.27
N LEU A 455 17.83 -18.31 28.46
CA LEU A 455 18.66 -17.14 28.87
C LEU A 455 20.15 -17.45 28.83
N SER A 456 20.55 -18.64 29.28
CA SER A 456 21.95 -19.08 29.24
C SER A 456 22.43 -19.26 27.79
N LEU A 457 21.61 -19.86 26.95
CA LEU A 457 21.88 -20.00 25.50
C LEU A 457 22.04 -18.63 24.83
N LEU A 458 21.11 -17.71 25.09
CA LEU A 458 21.12 -16.37 24.51
C LEU A 458 22.35 -15.57 24.97
N LYS A 459 22.71 -15.64 26.25
CA LYS A 459 23.94 -15.00 26.78
C LYS A 459 25.20 -15.54 26.08
N ASN A 460 25.29 -16.84 25.90
CA ASN A 460 26.43 -17.47 25.20
C ASN A 460 26.48 -17.04 23.72
N ALA A 461 25.33 -16.99 23.05
CA ALA A 461 25.24 -16.53 21.66
C ALA A 461 25.67 -15.06 21.52
N MET A 462 25.19 -14.18 22.42
CA MET A 462 25.57 -12.76 22.44
C MET A 462 27.08 -12.56 22.56
N GLN A 463 27.72 -13.31 23.44
CA GLN A 463 29.17 -13.24 23.65
C GLN A 463 29.98 -13.83 22.48
N ARG A 464 29.58 -15.01 21.98
CA ARG A 464 30.32 -15.72 20.91
C ARG A 464 30.19 -15.05 19.53
N LEU A 465 29.02 -14.48 19.25
CA LEU A 465 28.70 -13.87 17.96
C LEU A 465 28.82 -12.33 17.98
N ASN A 466 29.25 -11.76 19.10
CA ASN A 466 29.38 -10.30 19.32
C ASN A 466 28.13 -9.52 18.89
N LEU A 467 26.94 -10.01 19.30
CA LEU A 467 25.66 -9.46 18.87
C LEU A 467 25.33 -8.16 19.62
N SER A 468 24.72 -7.20 18.92
CA SER A 468 24.28 -5.93 19.49
C SER A 468 23.03 -6.08 20.36
N ALA A 469 22.73 -5.08 21.22
CA ALA A 469 21.48 -5.02 21.98
C ALA A 469 20.23 -5.06 21.06
N ARG A 470 20.32 -4.50 19.87
CA ARG A 470 19.22 -4.58 18.88
C ARG A 470 19.02 -6.00 18.38
N ALA A 471 20.11 -6.75 18.16
CA ALA A 471 20.03 -8.16 17.79
C ALA A 471 19.36 -9.00 18.90
N TYR A 472 19.64 -8.68 20.17
CA TYR A 472 18.97 -9.29 21.32
C TYR A 472 17.44 -9.12 21.24
N ASP A 473 16.95 -7.89 21.07
CA ASP A 473 15.51 -7.61 20.95
C ASP A 473 14.89 -8.36 19.76
N ARG A 474 15.58 -8.43 18.61
CA ARG A 474 15.11 -9.15 17.42
C ARG A 474 15.00 -10.66 17.65
N ILE A 475 16.01 -11.25 18.29
CA ILE A 475 15.99 -12.67 18.65
C ILE A 475 14.80 -12.97 19.55
N LEU A 476 14.51 -12.13 20.54
CA LEU A 476 13.36 -12.32 21.42
C LEU A 476 12.03 -12.23 20.68
N LYS A 477 11.87 -11.25 19.77
CA LYS A 477 10.67 -11.12 18.92
C LYS A 477 10.44 -12.36 18.06
N LEU A 478 11.51 -12.86 17.43
CA LEU A 478 11.49 -14.07 16.63
C LEU A 478 11.14 -15.30 17.47
N SER A 479 11.80 -15.46 18.61
CA SER A 479 11.55 -16.59 19.52
C SER A 479 10.11 -16.62 20.02
N ARG A 480 9.50 -15.45 20.30
CA ARG A 480 8.08 -15.37 20.64
C ARG A 480 7.19 -15.79 19.47
N THR A 481 7.55 -15.40 18.25
CA THR A 481 6.80 -15.80 17.05
C THR A 481 6.88 -17.30 16.79
N ILE A 482 8.07 -17.90 16.95
CA ILE A 482 8.27 -19.35 16.80
C ILE A 482 7.46 -20.09 17.86
N ALA A 483 7.47 -19.61 19.12
CA ALA A 483 6.68 -20.19 20.18
C ALA A 483 5.16 -20.05 19.94
N ASP A 484 4.69 -18.95 19.30
CA ASP A 484 3.29 -18.78 18.91
C ASP A 484 2.89 -19.76 17.79
N LEU A 485 3.79 -20.06 16.84
CA LEU A 485 3.57 -21.08 15.80
C LEU A 485 3.49 -22.49 16.38
N ASP A 486 4.20 -22.74 17.47
CA ASP A 486 4.18 -24.01 18.20
C ASP A 486 3.05 -24.04 19.27
N GLU A 487 2.18 -23.01 19.30
CA GLU A 487 1.11 -22.83 20.31
C GLU A 487 1.64 -22.92 21.76
N ALA A 488 2.92 -22.57 21.98
CA ALA A 488 3.58 -22.65 23.28
C ALA A 488 3.38 -21.35 24.09
N GLU A 489 2.99 -21.51 25.34
CA GLU A 489 2.81 -20.36 26.26
C GLU A 489 4.15 -19.67 26.56
N ASN A 490 5.20 -20.45 26.81
CA ASN A 490 6.52 -19.96 27.17
C ASN A 490 7.55 -20.16 26.07
N ILE A 491 8.54 -19.28 25.99
CA ILE A 491 9.67 -19.42 25.07
C ILE A 491 10.66 -20.43 25.65
N LYS A 492 10.88 -21.52 24.93
CA LYS A 492 11.83 -22.59 25.30
C LYS A 492 13.17 -22.41 24.58
N SER A 493 14.21 -23.09 25.07
CA SER A 493 15.57 -23.03 24.52
C SER A 493 15.65 -23.32 23.00
N TYR A 494 14.85 -24.25 22.46
CA TYR A 494 14.86 -24.56 21.04
C TYR A 494 14.24 -23.44 20.16
N HIS A 495 13.26 -22.68 20.66
CA HIS A 495 12.73 -21.50 19.94
C HIS A 495 13.82 -20.42 19.78
N LEU A 496 14.62 -20.24 20.84
CA LEU A 496 15.76 -19.32 20.81
C LEU A 496 16.87 -19.80 19.86
N ALA A 497 17.16 -21.12 19.87
CA ALA A 497 18.14 -21.70 18.97
C ALA A 497 17.76 -21.48 17.49
N GLU A 498 16.48 -21.68 17.13
CA GLU A 498 15.98 -21.38 15.79
C GLU A 498 16.12 -19.89 15.48
N ALA A 499 15.71 -18.98 16.38
CA ALA A 499 15.80 -17.55 16.19
C ALA A 499 17.24 -17.03 16.02
N ILE A 500 18.20 -17.57 16.78
CA ILE A 500 19.63 -17.21 16.67
C ILE A 500 20.17 -17.62 15.29
N ASN A 501 19.73 -18.76 14.73
CA ASN A 501 20.17 -19.21 13.42
C ASN A 501 19.71 -18.28 12.27
N TYR A 502 18.72 -17.43 12.50
CA TYR A 502 18.27 -16.42 11.53
C TYR A 502 19.11 -15.13 11.54
N ARG A 503 20.28 -15.09 12.23
CA ARG A 503 21.16 -13.90 12.32
C ARG A 503 22.54 -14.15 11.67
N ASN A 504 22.56 -14.72 10.48
CA ASN A 504 23.81 -15.17 9.83
C ASN A 504 24.75 -14.03 9.43
N LEU A 505 24.25 -12.84 9.02
CA LEU A 505 25.08 -11.70 8.60
C LEU A 505 25.71 -10.94 9.78
N ASP A 506 25.24 -11.15 10.99
CA ASP A 506 25.78 -10.50 12.18
C ASP A 506 27.11 -11.15 12.63
N ARG A 507 27.53 -12.24 11.98
CA ARG A 507 28.80 -12.91 12.28
C ARG A 507 29.96 -12.09 11.71
N GLU A 508 30.94 -11.74 12.54
CA GLU A 508 32.15 -11.01 12.14
C GLU A 508 32.93 -11.68 10.99
N SER A 509 32.76 -12.99 10.83
CA SER A 509 33.42 -13.81 9.79
C SER A 509 32.79 -13.69 8.40
N TRP A 510 31.66 -13.02 8.21
CA TRP A 510 31.05 -12.92 6.89
C TRP A 510 31.86 -11.98 6.00
N GLY A 511 32.55 -12.55 5.02
CA GLY A 511 33.41 -11.82 4.09
C GLY A 511 34.82 -11.46 4.58
N SER A 512 35.25 -11.98 5.72
CA SER A 512 36.59 -11.76 6.30
C SER A 512 37.62 -12.86 5.95
N ALA A 513 37.30 -13.75 5.01
CA ALA A 513 38.24 -14.77 4.50
C ALA A 513 39.01 -14.28 3.28
#